data_70d6fe345953d8ad1504c02bc29519aa
#
_entry.id   70d6fe345953d8ad1504c02bc29519aa
#
_cell.length_a   1.000
_cell.length_b   1.000
_cell.length_c   1.000
_cell.angle_alpha   90.00
_cell.angle_beta   90.00
_cell.angle_gamma   90.00
#
_symmetry.space_group_name_H-M   'P 1'
#
loop_
_entity.id
_entity.type
_entity.pdbx_description
1 polymer ?
#
loop_
_entity_poly.entity_id
_entity_poly.type
_entity_poly.pdbx_seq_one_letter_code
_entity_poly.pdbx_strand_id
1 'polypeptide(L)'
;VACTVTNVGVRAGAEIVQLYVGDPEAAVHRPLRELRGFEKRWMAPGESVRVSFRLRNRDFAYWDEAVDRGDGRRGAWRREGGVFRIEVGASSRDIRLTSDVELPDDVSLPALIPDAALLEGAGSRFVQGHAG
;
A
#
# COMPACT_ATOMS: atom_id res chain seq x y z
N VAL A 1 3.93 1.57 -7.28
CA VAL A 1 3.73 2.92 -6.74
C VAL A 1 5.08 3.60 -6.57
N ALA A 2 5.19 4.82 -7.04
CA ALA A 2 6.41 5.59 -6.88
C ALA A 2 6.09 7.04 -6.53
N CYS A 3 6.96 7.65 -5.73
CA CYS A 3 6.88 9.06 -5.39
C CYS A 3 8.27 9.68 -5.31
N THR A 4 8.33 10.99 -5.39
CA THR A 4 9.55 11.76 -5.15
C THR A 4 9.46 12.41 -3.78
N VAL A 5 10.50 12.24 -2.98
CA VAL A 5 10.61 12.81 -1.65
C VAL A 5 11.78 13.78 -1.64
N THR A 6 11.56 14.99 -1.14
CA THR A 6 12.55 16.06 -1.10
C THR A 6 12.78 16.49 0.33
N ASN A 7 14.04 16.62 0.70
CA ASN A 7 14.40 17.27 1.97
C ASN A 7 14.38 18.79 1.79
N VAL A 8 13.33 19.42 2.30
CA VAL A 8 13.17 20.87 2.26
C VAL A 8 13.75 21.59 3.48
N GLY A 9 14.31 20.82 4.42
CA GLY A 9 14.99 21.35 5.60
C GLY A 9 16.38 21.86 5.30
N VAL A 10 16.99 22.46 6.29
CA VAL A 10 18.35 23.02 6.20
C VAL A 10 19.44 22.06 6.67
N ARG A 11 19.04 20.89 7.15
CA ARG A 11 19.94 19.84 7.65
C ARG A 11 19.74 18.54 6.90
N ALA A 12 20.82 17.78 6.76
CA ALA A 12 20.73 16.39 6.35
C ALA A 12 20.04 15.55 7.44
N GLY A 13 19.28 14.55 7.02
CA GLY A 13 18.56 13.68 7.95
C GLY A 13 17.99 12.46 7.26
N ALA A 14 17.54 11.52 8.08
CA ALA A 14 16.83 10.34 7.62
C ALA A 14 15.32 10.58 7.68
N GLU A 15 14.62 10.11 6.64
CA GLU A 15 13.17 10.09 6.59
C GLU A 15 12.72 8.65 6.36
N ILE A 16 11.63 8.27 7.01
CA ILE A 16 10.95 7.01 6.72
C ILE A 16 9.71 7.33 5.90
N VAL A 17 9.69 6.83 4.68
CA VAL A 17 8.55 6.94 3.77
C VAL A 17 7.68 5.72 3.99
N GLN A 18 6.44 5.91 4.39
CA GLN A 18 5.49 4.85 4.71
C GLN A 18 4.38 4.82 3.67
N LEU A 19 4.03 3.60 3.23
CA LEU A 19 2.93 3.38 2.31
C LEU A 19 1.82 2.60 3.02
N TYR A 20 0.62 3.13 2.92
CA TYR A 20 -0.59 2.53 3.48
C TYR A 20 -1.58 2.20 2.38
N VAL A 21 -2.32 1.12 2.60
CA VAL A 21 -3.43 0.71 1.76
C VAL A 21 -4.69 0.70 2.61
N GLY A 22 -5.75 1.30 2.11
CA GLY A 22 -7.09 1.28 2.67
C GLY A 22 -8.11 0.76 1.67
N ASP A 23 -9.16 0.15 2.17
CA ASP A 23 -10.29 -0.29 1.36
C ASP A 23 -11.56 0.44 1.82
N PRO A 24 -11.87 1.61 1.21
CA PRO A 24 -13.05 2.38 1.58
C PRO A 24 -14.37 1.69 1.25
N GLU A 25 -14.34 0.68 0.37
CA GLU A 25 -15.50 -0.10 -0.09
C GLU A 25 -15.56 -1.50 0.54
N ALA A 26 -14.78 -1.76 1.59
CA ALA A 26 -14.71 -3.09 2.21
C ALA A 26 -16.09 -3.59 2.66
N ALA A 27 -16.43 -4.81 2.27
CA ALA A 27 -17.65 -5.49 2.71
C ALA A 27 -17.54 -6.01 4.15
N VAL A 28 -16.34 -6.09 4.70
CA VAL A 28 -16.04 -6.53 6.06
C VAL A 28 -15.37 -5.40 6.84
N HIS A 29 -15.44 -5.48 8.16
CA HIS A 29 -14.73 -4.52 9.00
C HIS A 29 -13.21 -4.68 8.83
N ARG A 30 -12.56 -3.60 8.40
CA ARG A 30 -11.11 -3.50 8.23
C ARG A 30 -10.59 -2.22 8.85
N PRO A 31 -9.33 -2.17 9.25
CA PRO A 31 -8.70 -0.90 9.61
C PRO A 31 -8.82 0.13 8.49
N LEU A 32 -8.93 1.40 8.84
CA LEU A 32 -9.02 2.50 7.88
C LEU A 32 -7.86 2.49 6.89
N ARG A 33 -6.67 2.17 7.38
CA ARG A 33 -5.45 1.99 6.60
C ARG A 33 -4.53 0.97 7.26
N GLU A 34 -3.76 0.29 6.44
CA GLU A 34 -2.80 -0.72 6.87
C GLU A 34 -1.45 -0.42 6.25
N LEU A 35 -0.39 -0.44 7.06
CA LEU A 35 0.98 -0.26 6.58
C LEU A 35 1.37 -1.45 5.68
N ARG A 36 1.74 -1.17 4.45
CA ARG A 36 2.12 -2.20 3.46
C ARG A 36 3.54 -2.05 2.92
N GLY A 37 4.19 -0.94 3.20
CA GLY A 37 5.56 -0.73 2.83
C GLY A 37 6.19 0.42 3.57
N PHE A 38 7.49 0.39 3.69
CA PHE A 38 8.25 1.52 4.18
C PHE A 38 9.66 1.49 3.60
N GLU A 39 10.26 2.68 3.50
CA GLU A 39 11.64 2.83 3.07
C GLU A 39 12.29 3.97 3.85
N LYS A 40 13.47 3.71 4.39
CA LYS A 40 14.27 4.73 5.07
C LYS A 40 15.29 5.30 4.11
N ARG A 41 15.31 6.63 4.00
CA ARG A 41 16.26 7.34 3.16
C ARG A 41 16.96 8.43 3.94
N TRP A 42 18.26 8.51 3.76
CA TRP A 42 19.07 9.63 4.21
C TRP A 42 19.16 10.64 3.06
N MET A 43 18.89 11.89 3.37
CA MET A 43 18.89 12.96 2.36
C MET A 43 19.63 14.20 2.86
N ALA A 44 20.47 14.74 2.00
CA ALA A 44 21.04 16.04 2.22
C ALA A 44 19.99 17.17 2.02
N PRO A 45 20.22 18.38 2.54
CA PRO A 45 19.32 19.49 2.29
C PRO A 45 19.11 19.72 0.79
N GLY A 46 17.88 19.87 0.36
CA GLY A 46 17.51 20.07 -1.04
C GLY A 46 17.56 18.81 -1.91
N GLU A 47 18.04 17.70 -1.40
CA GLU A 47 18.10 16.46 -2.15
C GLU A 47 16.70 15.87 -2.37
N SER A 48 16.47 15.36 -3.57
CA SER A 48 15.28 14.61 -3.95
C SER A 48 15.64 13.18 -4.28
N VAL A 49 14.87 12.25 -3.77
CA VAL A 49 15.01 10.81 -4.06
C VAL A 49 13.69 10.25 -4.55
N ARG A 50 13.76 9.34 -5.51
CA ARG A 50 12.61 8.59 -5.96
C ARG A 50 12.49 7.31 -5.15
N VAL A 51 11.33 7.13 -4.52
CA VAL A 51 10.99 5.96 -3.72
C VAL A 51 9.94 5.16 -4.48
N SER A 52 10.15 3.86 -4.62
CA SER A 52 9.23 2.97 -5.30
C SER A 52 8.83 1.82 -4.38
N PHE A 53 7.54 1.51 -4.40
CA PHE A 53 6.98 0.37 -3.69
C PHE A 53 6.31 -0.57 -4.69
N ARG A 54 6.56 -1.85 -4.49
CA ARG A 54 5.93 -2.91 -5.25
C ARG A 54 4.80 -3.51 -4.42
N LEU A 55 3.57 -3.40 -4.92
CA LEU A 55 2.38 -3.94 -4.26
C LEU A 55 1.93 -5.21 -4.95
N ARG A 56 1.58 -6.20 -4.16
CA ARG A 56 1.08 -7.50 -4.58
C ARG A 56 -0.39 -7.63 -4.23
N ASN A 57 -1.08 -8.62 -4.78
CA ASN A 57 -2.47 -8.88 -4.45
C ASN A 57 -2.71 -9.01 -2.95
N ARG A 58 -1.78 -9.63 -2.24
CA ARG A 58 -1.87 -9.80 -0.81
C ARG A 58 -1.88 -8.48 -0.03
N ASP A 59 -1.26 -7.44 -0.55
CA ASP A 59 -1.24 -6.12 0.09
C ASP A 59 -2.63 -5.47 0.13
N PHE A 60 -3.57 -5.96 -0.69
CA PHE A 60 -4.97 -5.53 -0.75
C PHE A 60 -5.93 -6.53 -0.11
N ALA A 61 -5.41 -7.65 0.38
CA ALA A 61 -6.22 -8.75 0.87
C ALA A 61 -6.50 -8.62 2.37
N TYR A 62 -7.53 -9.34 2.80
CA TYR A 62 -7.86 -9.56 4.21
C TYR A 62 -8.02 -11.05 4.47
N TRP A 63 -7.92 -11.43 5.73
CA TRP A 63 -8.17 -12.79 6.16
C TRP A 63 -9.66 -12.99 6.40
N ASP A 64 -10.28 -13.90 5.67
CA ASP A 64 -11.68 -14.24 5.79
C ASP A 64 -11.84 -15.59 6.48
N GLU A 65 -12.27 -15.57 7.74
CA GLU A 65 -12.47 -16.76 8.55
C GLU A 65 -13.69 -17.59 8.13
N ALA A 66 -14.60 -16.99 7.37
CA ALA A 66 -15.82 -17.68 6.92
C ALA A 66 -15.57 -18.69 5.80
N VAL A 67 -14.42 -18.60 5.15
CA VAL A 67 -14.08 -19.51 4.04
C VAL A 67 -13.83 -20.92 4.57
N ASP A 68 -14.65 -21.86 4.13
CA ASP A 68 -14.44 -23.30 4.38
C ASP A 68 -13.52 -23.84 3.29
N ARG A 69 -12.42 -24.43 3.70
CA ARG A 69 -11.39 -24.96 2.79
C ARG A 69 -11.67 -26.39 2.32
N GLY A 70 -12.71 -27.03 2.85
CA GLY A 70 -13.07 -28.40 2.52
C GLY A 70 -12.13 -29.49 3.09
N ASP A 71 -11.08 -29.10 3.80
CA ASP A 71 -10.10 -29.99 4.44
C ASP A 71 -10.20 -29.97 5.98
N GLY A 72 -11.31 -29.44 6.50
CA GLY A 72 -11.53 -29.27 7.94
C GLY A 72 -10.90 -27.98 8.49
N ARG A 73 -10.26 -27.19 7.67
CA ARG A 73 -9.69 -25.89 8.03
C ARG A 73 -10.59 -24.77 7.57
N ARG A 74 -10.51 -23.65 8.27
CA ARG A 74 -11.23 -22.44 7.92
C ARG A 74 -10.26 -21.27 7.71
N GLY A 75 -10.72 -20.33 6.93
CA GLY A 75 -10.01 -19.10 6.67
C GLY A 75 -9.15 -19.13 5.41
N ALA A 76 -9.16 -18.03 4.69
CA ALA A 76 -8.32 -17.80 3.55
C ALA A 76 -8.10 -16.31 3.34
N TRP A 77 -7.03 -15.96 2.66
CA TRP A 77 -6.82 -14.61 2.18
C TRP A 77 -7.74 -14.34 1.00
N ARG A 78 -8.48 -13.24 1.07
CA ARG A 78 -9.36 -12.77 0.01
C ARG A 78 -9.02 -11.35 -0.39
N ARG A 79 -9.12 -11.07 -1.69
CA ARG A 79 -9.09 -9.73 -2.22
C ARG A 79 -10.42 -9.47 -2.94
N GLU A 80 -11.13 -8.48 -2.48
CA GLU A 80 -12.29 -7.96 -3.19
C GLU A 80 -11.85 -7.05 -4.31
N GLY A 81 -12.64 -6.95 -5.38
CA GLY A 81 -12.48 -5.89 -6.36
C GLY A 81 -12.98 -4.56 -5.82
N GLY A 82 -12.78 -3.51 -6.57
CA GLY A 82 -13.21 -2.18 -6.26
C GLY A 82 -12.08 -1.18 -6.10
N VAL A 83 -12.39 -0.05 -5.48
CA VAL A 83 -11.45 1.04 -5.30
C VAL A 83 -10.70 0.88 -3.99
N PHE A 84 -9.37 0.87 -4.09
CA PHE A 84 -8.48 0.91 -2.94
C PHE A 84 -7.78 2.26 -2.86
N ARG A 85 -7.54 2.71 -1.66
CA ARG A 85 -6.82 3.96 -1.41
C ARG A 85 -5.39 3.68 -1.04
N ILE A 86 -4.47 4.33 -1.75
CA ILE A 86 -3.03 4.27 -1.49
C ILE A 86 -2.62 5.61 -0.92
N GLU A 87 -1.98 5.58 0.23
CA GLU A 87 -1.52 6.76 0.93
C GLU A 87 -0.03 6.64 1.23
N VAL A 88 0.70 7.73 1.02
CA VAL A 88 2.12 7.83 1.36
C VAL A 88 2.33 8.97 2.33
N GLY A 89 3.08 8.73 3.36
CA GLY A 89 3.35 9.73 4.38
C GLY A 89 4.56 9.42 5.24
N ALA A 90 4.82 10.30 6.16
CA ALA A 90 5.85 10.13 7.18
C ALA A 90 5.36 9.29 8.36
N SER A 91 4.06 9.23 8.56
CA SER A 91 3.37 8.43 9.56
C SER A 91 1.91 8.25 9.18
N SER A 92 1.17 7.43 9.91
CA SER A 92 -0.28 7.28 9.71
C SER A 92 -1.09 8.56 9.99
N ARG A 93 -0.49 9.52 10.67
CA ARG A 93 -1.08 10.83 10.98
C ARG A 93 -0.56 11.95 10.10
N ASP A 94 0.46 11.69 9.32
CA ASP A 94 1.08 12.64 8.41
C ASP A 94 1.09 12.07 6.99
N ILE A 95 -0.09 11.97 6.42
CA ILE A 95 -0.29 11.53 5.03
C ILE A 95 -0.10 12.73 4.12
N ARG A 96 0.76 12.58 3.12
CA ARG A 96 1.13 13.66 2.20
C ARG A 96 0.65 13.44 0.78
N LEU A 97 0.51 12.18 0.37
CA LEU A 97 0.05 11.81 -0.96
C LEU A 97 -1.04 10.77 -0.83
N THR A 98 -2.07 10.90 -1.66
CA THR A 98 -3.18 9.96 -1.72
C THR A 98 -3.55 9.70 -3.16
N SER A 99 -3.82 8.45 -3.49
CA SER A 99 -4.33 8.05 -4.79
C SER A 99 -5.23 6.84 -4.65
N ASP A 100 -6.20 6.73 -5.53
CA ASP A 100 -7.07 5.58 -5.60
C ASP A 100 -6.67 4.70 -6.78
N VAL A 101 -6.78 3.39 -6.59
CA VAL A 101 -6.58 2.39 -7.63
C VAL A 101 -7.79 1.47 -7.66
N GLU A 102 -8.31 1.23 -8.86
CA GLU A 102 -9.39 0.27 -9.07
C GLU A 102 -8.82 -1.08 -9.49
N LEU A 103 -9.23 -2.13 -8.79
CA LEU A 103 -8.83 -3.50 -9.07
C LEU A 103 -10.07 -4.32 -9.45
N PRO A 104 -9.92 -5.26 -10.42
CA PRO A 104 -11.00 -6.17 -10.75
C PRO A 104 -11.26 -7.15 -9.60
N ASP A 105 -12.45 -7.76 -9.60
CA ASP A 105 -12.76 -8.84 -8.67
C ASP A 105 -11.76 -9.97 -8.82
N ASP A 106 -11.30 -10.47 -7.68
CA ASP A 106 -10.49 -11.68 -7.65
C ASP A 106 -11.44 -12.88 -7.56
N VAL A 107 -11.60 -13.56 -8.67
CA VAL A 107 -12.49 -14.74 -8.78
C VAL A 107 -11.87 -16.01 -8.20
N SER A 108 -10.60 -16.00 -7.87
CA SER A 108 -9.94 -17.13 -7.23
C SER A 108 -10.09 -17.02 -5.71
N LEU A 109 -10.50 -18.11 -5.08
CA LEU A 109 -10.50 -18.28 -3.63
C LEU A 109 -9.36 -19.23 -3.22
N PRO A 110 -8.14 -19.04 -3.67
CA PRO A 110 -7.06 -19.91 -3.24
C PRO A 110 -6.70 -19.59 -1.80
N ALA A 111 -6.35 -20.61 -1.06
CA ALA A 111 -5.77 -20.45 0.25
C ALA A 111 -4.48 -19.59 0.23
N LEU A 112 -3.93 -19.41 -0.94
CA LEU A 112 -2.74 -18.62 -1.21
C LEU A 112 -3.04 -17.66 -2.36
N ILE A 113 -2.95 -16.37 -2.10
CA ILE A 113 -2.88 -15.37 -3.15
C ILE A 113 -1.45 -15.44 -3.70
N PRO A 114 -1.28 -15.67 -5.01
CA PRO A 114 0.06 -15.75 -5.58
C PRO A 114 0.86 -14.48 -5.30
N ASP A 115 2.03 -14.63 -4.73
CA ASP A 115 2.96 -13.52 -4.49
C ASP A 115 3.44 -12.83 -5.77
N ALA A 116 3.20 -13.45 -6.91
CA ALA A 116 3.69 -12.98 -8.20
C ALA A 116 2.78 -11.97 -8.91
N ALA A 117 1.58 -11.71 -8.39
CA ALA A 117 0.71 -10.73 -9.02
C ALA A 117 1.17 -9.32 -8.65
N LEU A 118 2.00 -8.76 -9.49
CA LEU A 118 2.48 -7.39 -9.38
C LEU A 118 1.44 -6.45 -9.98
N LEU A 119 1.17 -5.36 -9.30
CA LEU A 119 0.41 -4.25 -9.85
C LEU A 119 1.36 -3.35 -10.67
N GLU A 120 1.95 -3.91 -11.70
CA GLU A 120 2.69 -3.11 -12.66
C GLU A 120 1.70 -2.24 -13.41
N GLY A 121 1.88 -0.93 -13.31
CA GLY A 121 1.11 0.02 -14.10
C GLY A 121 -0.24 0.43 -13.54
N ALA A 122 -0.57 0.16 -12.30
CA ALA A 122 -1.64 0.91 -11.64
C ALA A 122 -1.24 2.38 -11.67
N GLY A 123 -1.81 3.14 -12.60
CA GLY A 123 -1.37 4.45 -13.05
C GLY A 123 -1.40 5.58 -12.03
N SER A 124 -1.26 5.26 -10.79
CA SER A 124 -1.16 6.22 -9.71
C SER A 124 0.25 6.77 -9.66
N ARG A 125 0.40 7.99 -10.11
CA ARG A 125 1.67 8.71 -10.02
C ARG A 125 1.59 9.72 -8.91
N PHE A 126 2.31 9.45 -7.84
CA PHE A 126 2.58 10.46 -6.85
C PHE A 126 3.72 11.35 -7.37
N VAL A 127 3.47 12.64 -7.44
CA VAL A 127 4.42 13.53 -8.10
C VAL A 127 5.47 14.00 -7.13
N GLN A 128 5.12 14.38 -5.93
CA GLN A 128 6.06 14.87 -4.91
C GLN A 128 5.53 14.67 -3.50
N GLY A 129 6.43 14.24 -2.61
CA GLY A 129 6.26 14.35 -1.18
C GLY A 129 7.42 15.13 -0.59
N HIS A 130 7.21 15.74 0.57
CA HIS A 130 8.25 16.48 1.27
C HIS A 130 8.59 15.77 2.55
N ALA A 131 9.89 15.53 2.77
CA ALA A 131 10.46 15.10 4.03
C ALA A 131 11.08 16.32 4.70
N GLY A 132 10.64 16.64 5.89
CA GLY A 132 11.13 17.85 6.52
C GLY A 132 11.34 17.78 7.99
#